data_510f1e990af2e01691fc3ebb5e4ca102
#
_entry.id   510f1e990af2e01691fc3ebb5e4ca102
#
_cell.length_a   1.000
_cell.length_b   1.000
_cell.length_c   1.000
_cell.angle_alpha   90.00
_cell.angle_beta   90.00
_cell.angle_gamma   90.00
#
_symmetry.space_group_name_H-M   'P 1'
#
loop_
_entity.id
_entity.type
_entity.pdbx_description
1 polymer ?
#
loop_
_entity_poly.entity_id
_entity_poly.type
_entity_poly.pdbx_seq_one_letter_code
_entity_poly.pdbx_strand_id
1 'polypeptide(L)'
;MSNNKYKILVVEDDRNILSMIQTVLDTNGYQVLTAQRCQQGILMLSSHVPDLVILDLGLPDMDGEEFIRITRRSSMIPIIVLSARTEEKDKVYALDLGANDYITKPFGTAELLARVRVCLRISRMNMQTPIPSSVFTLKDLVIDYDRRQVFVDGKTVHVTQTEFNILSFLSRNTGKVMTYCTIINTIWGTMDEGSIKKLQVNMANIRKKLGCKPGENRYIINELGVGYRMLDPEE
;
A
#
# COMPACT_ATOMS: atom_id res chain seq x y z
N MET A 1 -13.85 4.28 28.50
CA MET A 1 -12.65 3.66 27.92
C MET A 1 -12.90 3.45 26.45
N SER A 2 -12.13 4.10 25.59
CA SER A 2 -12.26 3.95 24.13
C SER A 2 -11.84 2.54 23.75
N ASN A 3 -12.78 1.72 23.28
CA ASN A 3 -12.50 0.36 22.81
C ASN A 3 -11.81 0.50 21.44
N ASN A 4 -10.49 0.65 21.46
CA ASN A 4 -9.69 0.81 20.26
C ASN A 4 -9.58 -0.58 19.60
N LYS A 5 -10.30 -0.79 18.49
CA LYS A 5 -10.41 -2.10 17.83
C LYS A 5 -9.17 -2.50 17.02
N TYR A 6 -8.11 -1.66 16.98
CA TYR A 6 -6.93 -1.95 16.17
C TYR A 6 -6.10 -3.09 16.76
N LYS A 7 -5.72 -4.03 15.89
CA LYS A 7 -4.79 -5.13 16.18
C LYS A 7 -3.38 -4.73 15.79
N ILE A 8 -2.45 -4.83 16.71
CA ILE A 8 -1.03 -4.55 16.48
C ILE A 8 -0.24 -5.84 16.66
N LEU A 9 0.49 -6.23 15.62
CA LEU A 9 1.44 -7.33 15.71
C LEU A 9 2.80 -6.79 16.15
N VAL A 10 3.34 -7.33 17.23
CA VAL A 10 4.69 -7.02 17.72
C VAL A 10 5.59 -8.24 17.48
N VAL A 11 6.66 -8.05 16.72
CA VAL A 11 7.66 -9.08 16.41
C VAL A 11 8.97 -8.66 17.07
N GLU A 12 9.32 -9.27 18.18
CA GLU A 12 10.44 -8.92 19.07
C GLU A 12 10.86 -10.16 19.84
N ASP A 13 12.14 -10.52 19.84
CA ASP A 13 12.65 -11.70 20.52
C ASP A 13 12.97 -11.47 22.01
N ASP A 14 13.34 -10.23 22.40
CA ASP A 14 13.55 -9.87 23.80
C ASP A 14 12.21 -9.82 24.54
N ARG A 15 12.04 -10.74 25.48
CA ARG A 15 10.80 -10.89 26.27
C ARG A 15 10.48 -9.66 27.12
N ASN A 16 11.49 -8.93 27.62
CA ASN A 16 11.27 -7.76 28.45
C ASN A 16 10.74 -6.60 27.61
N ILE A 17 11.36 -6.38 26.42
CA ILE A 17 10.92 -5.36 25.46
C ILE A 17 9.51 -5.71 24.97
N LEU A 18 9.29 -6.95 24.57
CA LEU A 18 7.98 -7.45 24.10
C LEU A 18 6.88 -7.22 25.15
N SER A 19 7.13 -7.64 26.42
CA SER A 19 6.18 -7.46 27.52
C SER A 19 5.91 -5.99 27.83
N MET A 20 6.93 -5.15 27.79
CA MET A 20 6.79 -3.70 27.96
C MET A 20 5.90 -3.09 26.84
N ILE A 21 6.20 -3.40 25.59
CA ILE A 21 5.41 -2.91 24.43
C ILE A 21 3.97 -3.39 24.53
N GLN A 22 3.76 -4.68 24.83
CA GLN A 22 2.43 -5.26 24.99
C GLN A 22 1.65 -4.54 26.08
N THR A 23 2.22 -4.35 27.25
CA THR A 23 1.57 -3.66 28.38
C THR A 23 1.17 -2.23 27.99
N VAL A 24 2.07 -1.50 27.34
CA VAL A 24 1.82 -0.13 26.90
C VAL A 24 0.68 -0.07 25.88
N LEU A 25 0.65 -0.96 24.91
CA LEU A 25 -0.38 -0.99 23.88
C LEU A 25 -1.73 -1.45 24.44
N ASP A 26 -1.77 -2.51 25.24
CA ASP A 26 -2.99 -3.04 25.89
C ASP A 26 -3.64 -1.96 26.79
N THR A 27 -2.83 -1.25 27.59
CA THR A 27 -3.31 -0.15 28.45
C THR A 27 -3.91 1.00 27.63
N ASN A 28 -3.47 1.18 26.40
CA ASN A 28 -4.00 2.18 25.47
C ASN A 28 -5.15 1.66 24.59
N GLY A 29 -5.67 0.46 24.89
CA GLY A 29 -6.87 -0.12 24.27
C GLY A 29 -6.63 -0.80 22.93
N TYR A 30 -5.40 -1.07 22.53
CA TYR A 30 -5.06 -1.86 21.33
C TYR A 30 -5.19 -3.37 21.63
N GLN A 31 -5.47 -4.17 20.62
CA GLN A 31 -5.33 -5.62 20.68
C GLN A 31 -3.91 -6.00 20.24
N VAL A 32 -3.17 -6.71 21.07
CA VAL A 32 -1.77 -7.03 20.79
C VAL A 32 -1.62 -8.51 20.42
N LEU A 33 -0.98 -8.75 19.29
CA LEU A 33 -0.49 -10.04 18.85
C LEU A 33 1.03 -10.03 18.99
N THR A 34 1.61 -11.09 19.53
CA THR A 34 3.05 -11.15 19.79
C THR A 34 3.69 -12.32 19.06
N ALA A 35 4.86 -12.09 18.48
CA ALA A 35 5.71 -13.09 17.86
C ALA A 35 7.17 -12.87 18.30
N GLN A 36 7.91 -13.95 18.57
CA GLN A 36 9.33 -13.87 18.93
C GLN A 36 10.26 -14.21 17.76
N ARG A 37 9.70 -14.48 16.57
CA ARG A 37 10.41 -14.86 15.36
C ARG A 37 9.71 -14.29 14.12
N CYS A 38 10.48 -13.97 13.10
CA CYS A 38 9.96 -13.55 11.81
C CYS A 38 8.95 -14.53 11.21
N GLN A 39 9.26 -15.82 11.20
CA GLN A 39 8.37 -16.85 10.63
C GLN A 39 7.01 -16.89 11.33
N GLN A 40 7.00 -16.77 12.66
CA GLN A 40 5.76 -16.68 13.44
C GLN A 40 4.99 -15.40 13.07
N GLY A 41 5.67 -14.27 12.97
CA GLY A 41 5.09 -12.98 12.56
C GLY A 41 4.42 -13.06 11.18
N ILE A 42 5.09 -13.67 10.20
CA ILE A 42 4.55 -13.86 8.84
C ILE A 42 3.27 -14.70 8.85
N LEU A 43 3.24 -15.79 9.64
CA LEU A 43 2.04 -16.61 9.80
C LEU A 43 0.89 -15.80 10.43
N MET A 44 1.19 -14.96 11.42
CA MET A 44 0.18 -14.12 12.07
C MET A 44 -0.33 -13.01 11.18
N LEU A 45 0.50 -12.45 10.27
CA LEU A 45 0.05 -11.49 9.26
C LEU A 45 -1.09 -12.05 8.40
N SER A 46 -0.93 -13.28 7.92
CA SER A 46 -1.93 -13.91 7.04
C SER A 46 -3.17 -14.39 7.80
N SER A 47 -3.02 -14.87 9.04
CA SER A 47 -4.13 -15.49 9.79
C SER A 47 -4.95 -14.49 10.62
N HIS A 48 -4.37 -13.39 11.10
CA HIS A 48 -5.02 -12.46 12.01
C HIS A 48 -5.28 -11.07 11.41
N VAL A 49 -4.68 -10.77 10.27
CA VAL A 49 -4.82 -9.50 9.54
C VAL A 49 -4.68 -8.29 10.49
N PRO A 50 -3.49 -8.05 11.07
CA PRO A 50 -3.29 -6.90 11.95
C PRO A 50 -3.37 -5.57 11.18
N ASP A 51 -3.61 -4.48 11.91
CA ASP A 51 -3.69 -3.12 11.35
C ASP A 51 -2.33 -2.41 11.30
N LEU A 52 -1.35 -2.90 12.07
CA LEU A 52 0.01 -2.36 12.13
C LEU A 52 0.97 -3.44 12.63
N VAL A 53 2.21 -3.40 12.17
CA VAL A 53 3.32 -4.22 12.65
C VAL A 53 4.35 -3.34 13.34
N ILE A 54 4.82 -3.76 14.52
CA ILE A 54 6.03 -3.29 15.16
C ILE A 54 7.06 -4.40 15.02
N LEU A 55 8.21 -4.12 14.41
CA LEU A 55 9.17 -5.13 13.98
C LEU A 55 10.58 -4.81 14.48
N ASP A 56 11.19 -5.71 15.23
CA ASP A 56 12.65 -5.68 15.43
C ASP A 56 13.37 -6.22 14.19
N LEU A 57 14.52 -5.62 13.86
CA LEU A 57 15.39 -6.11 12.78
C LEU A 57 16.31 -7.25 13.24
N GLY A 58 16.66 -7.29 14.52
CA GLY A 58 17.64 -8.23 15.08
C GLY A 58 17.08 -9.58 15.49
N LEU A 59 16.15 -10.16 14.73
CA LEU A 59 15.48 -11.41 15.08
C LEU A 59 16.37 -12.64 14.80
N PRO A 60 16.23 -13.72 15.59
CA PRO A 60 17.18 -14.84 15.56
C PRO A 60 17.03 -15.78 14.37
N ASP A 61 15.87 -15.79 13.71
CA ASP A 61 15.56 -16.72 12.61
C ASP A 61 15.69 -16.11 11.22
N MET A 62 15.54 -14.78 11.12
CA MET A 62 15.60 -14.06 9.84
C MET A 62 15.82 -12.58 10.12
N ASP A 63 16.61 -11.88 9.30
CA ASP A 63 16.72 -10.41 9.39
C ASP A 63 15.35 -9.76 9.14
N GLY A 64 14.98 -8.79 9.98
CA GLY A 64 13.71 -8.08 9.86
C GLY A 64 13.53 -7.34 8.52
N GLU A 65 14.62 -7.01 7.83
CA GLU A 65 14.56 -6.45 6.48
C GLU A 65 13.92 -7.42 5.48
N GLU A 66 14.20 -8.71 5.60
CA GLU A 66 13.57 -9.73 4.74
C GLU A 66 12.08 -9.90 5.11
N PHE A 67 11.71 -9.75 6.39
CA PHE A 67 10.31 -9.69 6.80
C PHE A 67 9.57 -8.54 6.08
N ILE A 68 10.19 -7.35 5.99
CA ILE A 68 9.61 -6.21 5.27
C ILE A 68 9.42 -6.57 3.79
N ARG A 69 10.45 -7.13 3.13
CA ARG A 69 10.35 -7.53 1.71
C ARG A 69 9.24 -8.54 1.46
N ILE A 70 9.15 -9.58 2.29
CA ILE A 70 8.11 -10.60 2.17
C ILE A 70 6.73 -9.96 2.34
N THR A 71 6.56 -9.13 3.35
CA THR A 71 5.29 -8.46 3.62
C THR A 71 4.89 -7.56 2.46
N ARG A 72 5.81 -6.79 1.89
CA ARG A 72 5.52 -5.83 0.80
C ARG A 72 5.17 -6.49 -0.53
N ARG A 73 5.43 -7.80 -0.72
CA ARG A 73 4.96 -8.55 -1.90
C ARG A 73 3.43 -8.67 -1.95
N SER A 74 2.75 -8.63 -0.80
CA SER A 74 1.32 -8.92 -0.70
C SER A 74 0.53 -7.92 0.15
N SER A 75 1.17 -7.04 0.92
CA SER A 75 0.49 -6.17 1.87
C SER A 75 1.17 -4.80 2.00
N MET A 76 0.34 -3.76 2.12
CA MET A 76 0.74 -2.39 2.42
C MET A 76 0.50 -2.04 3.90
N ILE A 77 0.35 -3.04 4.77
CA ILE A 77 0.20 -2.83 6.21
C ILE A 77 1.32 -1.93 6.75
N PRO A 78 1.03 -0.92 7.58
CA PRO A 78 2.09 -0.09 8.15
C PRO A 78 3.02 -0.90 9.03
N ILE A 79 4.34 -0.68 8.83
CA ILE A 79 5.41 -1.32 9.60
C ILE A 79 6.22 -0.22 10.27
N ILE A 80 6.33 -0.27 11.60
CA ILE A 80 7.25 0.52 12.40
C ILE A 80 8.42 -0.39 12.79
N VAL A 81 9.62 -0.01 12.38
CA VAL A 81 10.85 -0.72 12.77
C VAL A 81 11.31 -0.24 14.15
N LEU A 82 11.65 -1.19 15.02
CA LEU A 82 12.39 -0.95 16.27
C LEU A 82 13.77 -1.59 16.13
N SER A 83 14.86 -0.85 16.28
CA SER A 83 16.18 -1.44 16.11
C SER A 83 17.24 -0.75 16.96
N ALA A 84 18.24 -1.53 17.40
CA ALA A 84 19.47 -1.02 18.00
C ALA A 84 20.45 -0.42 16.98
N ARG A 85 20.22 -0.62 15.66
CA ARG A 85 21.05 -0.03 14.59
C ARG A 85 20.77 1.47 14.53
N THR A 86 21.80 2.29 14.73
CA THR A 86 21.67 3.76 14.85
C THR A 86 22.15 4.49 13.62
N GLU A 87 22.87 3.82 12.71
CA GLU A 87 23.42 4.44 11.52
C GLU A 87 22.33 4.92 10.56
N GLU A 88 22.56 6.08 9.97
CA GLU A 88 21.63 6.70 9.02
C GLU A 88 21.31 5.79 7.83
N LYS A 89 22.35 5.09 7.33
CA LYS A 89 22.19 4.14 6.21
C LYS A 89 21.19 3.02 6.51
N ASP A 90 21.17 2.48 7.75
CA ASP A 90 20.26 1.41 8.13
C ASP A 90 18.81 1.90 8.19
N LYS A 91 18.62 3.14 8.68
CA LYS A 91 17.30 3.79 8.71
C LYS A 91 16.76 4.04 7.31
N VAL A 92 17.58 4.65 6.45
CA VAL A 92 17.22 4.94 5.06
C VAL A 92 16.87 3.64 4.34
N TYR A 93 17.70 2.61 4.50
CA TYR A 93 17.49 1.33 3.84
C TYR A 93 16.17 0.64 4.27
N ALA A 94 15.86 0.61 5.57
CA ALA A 94 14.60 0.04 6.05
C ALA A 94 13.37 0.81 5.53
N LEU A 95 13.46 2.15 5.46
CA LEU A 95 12.40 3.00 4.89
C LEU A 95 12.24 2.77 3.38
N ASP A 96 13.34 2.64 2.62
CA ASP A 96 13.33 2.35 1.19
C ASP A 96 12.76 0.96 0.90
N LEU A 97 12.96 -0.02 1.79
CA LEU A 97 12.32 -1.34 1.72
C LEU A 97 10.80 -1.27 1.97
N GLY A 98 10.30 -0.15 2.44
CA GLY A 98 8.88 0.10 2.65
C GLY A 98 8.44 0.11 4.11
N ALA A 99 9.34 0.21 5.09
CA ALA A 99 8.95 0.55 6.45
C ALA A 99 8.30 1.96 6.46
N ASN A 100 7.31 2.16 7.30
CA ASN A 100 6.59 3.44 7.40
C ASN A 100 7.25 4.38 8.42
N ASP A 101 7.96 3.82 9.39
CA ASP A 101 8.70 4.59 10.39
C ASP A 101 9.81 3.74 10.99
N TYR A 102 10.78 4.42 11.66
CA TYR A 102 11.92 3.80 12.27
C TYR A 102 12.20 4.43 13.64
N ILE A 103 12.30 3.60 14.67
CA ILE A 103 12.58 4.01 16.04
C ILE A 103 13.85 3.31 16.50
N THR A 104 14.80 4.07 17.03
CA THR A 104 16.04 3.52 17.60
C THR A 104 15.83 3.10 19.06
N LYS A 105 16.37 1.93 19.42
CA LYS A 105 16.46 1.48 20.82
C LYS A 105 17.67 2.18 21.50
N PRO A 106 17.53 2.66 22.77
CA PRO A 106 16.34 2.65 23.60
C PRO A 106 15.35 3.75 23.22
N PHE A 107 14.06 3.50 23.38
CA PHE A 107 12.97 4.42 23.03
C PHE A 107 12.03 4.69 24.19
N GLY A 108 11.35 5.83 24.14
CA GLY A 108 10.30 6.17 25.09
C GLY A 108 8.94 5.59 24.73
N THR A 109 8.16 5.15 25.72
CA THR A 109 6.82 4.62 25.51
C THR A 109 5.88 5.65 24.90
N ALA A 110 6.02 6.93 25.26
CA ALA A 110 5.25 8.03 24.67
C ALA A 110 5.57 8.24 23.18
N GLU A 111 6.84 8.11 22.78
CA GLU A 111 7.26 8.18 21.39
C GLU A 111 6.66 7.03 20.58
N LEU A 112 6.79 5.80 21.06
CA LEU A 112 6.21 4.62 20.41
C LEU A 112 4.71 4.82 20.15
N LEU A 113 3.95 5.20 21.18
CA LEU A 113 2.52 5.45 21.06
C LEU A 113 2.17 6.58 20.08
N ALA A 114 2.97 7.65 20.05
CA ALA A 114 2.76 8.74 19.11
C ALA A 114 2.92 8.27 17.66
N ARG A 115 3.98 7.49 17.36
CA ARG A 115 4.25 6.95 16.03
C ARG A 115 3.20 5.91 15.61
N VAL A 116 2.77 5.03 16.51
CA VAL A 116 1.65 4.10 16.29
C VAL A 116 0.39 4.87 15.87
N ARG A 117 0.03 5.93 16.62
CA ARG A 117 -1.13 6.75 16.25
C ARG A 117 -0.99 7.42 14.88
N VAL A 118 0.21 7.91 14.56
CA VAL A 118 0.48 8.53 13.24
C VAL A 118 0.34 7.51 12.12
N CYS A 119 0.98 6.35 12.24
CA CYS A 119 0.93 5.30 11.21
C CYS A 119 -0.50 4.77 11.01
N LEU A 120 -1.25 4.52 12.09
CA LEU A 120 -2.65 4.10 12.00
C LEU A 120 -3.56 5.18 11.41
N ARG A 121 -3.31 6.47 11.71
CA ARG A 121 -4.06 7.58 11.12
C ARG A 121 -3.81 7.69 9.63
N ILE A 122 -2.56 7.61 9.18
CA ILE A 122 -2.19 7.66 7.76
C ILE A 122 -2.78 6.46 7.02
N SER A 123 -2.68 5.27 7.59
CA SER A 123 -3.31 4.06 7.04
C SER A 123 -4.82 4.23 6.92
N ARG A 124 -5.46 4.84 7.93
CA ARG A 124 -6.89 5.13 7.92
C ARG A 124 -7.25 6.27 6.95
N MET A 125 -6.41 7.27 6.78
CA MET A 125 -6.60 8.31 5.76
C MET A 125 -6.45 7.73 4.34
N ASN A 126 -5.53 6.79 4.16
CA ASN A 126 -5.44 5.99 2.93
C ASN A 126 -6.61 4.99 2.78
N MET A 127 -7.29 4.64 3.88
CA MET A 127 -8.55 3.86 3.90
C MET A 127 -9.81 4.76 3.97
N GLN A 128 -9.68 6.05 4.33
CA GLN A 128 -10.74 7.08 4.35
C GLN A 128 -10.77 7.97 3.09
N THR A 129 -9.91 7.70 2.09
CA THR A 129 -10.55 7.74 0.76
C THR A 129 -11.76 6.81 0.89
N PRO A 130 -13.00 7.27 0.57
CA PRO A 130 -14.22 6.46 0.74
C PRO A 130 -13.87 5.08 0.23
N ILE A 131 -14.23 4.00 1.00
CA ILE A 131 -14.05 2.61 0.54
C ILE A 131 -14.25 2.70 -0.96
N PRO A 132 -13.22 2.49 -1.81
CA PRO A 132 -13.47 2.62 -3.23
C PRO A 132 -14.63 1.66 -3.40
N SER A 133 -15.80 2.18 -3.71
CA SER A 133 -16.96 1.35 -3.98
C SER A 133 -16.39 0.23 -4.81
N SER A 134 -16.70 -1.03 -4.50
CA SER A 134 -16.19 -2.17 -5.30
C SER A 134 -16.33 -1.89 -6.79
N VAL A 135 -16.97 -0.78 -7.09
CA VAL A 135 -17.31 -0.23 -8.40
C VAL A 135 -16.93 1.25 -8.46
N PHE A 136 -16.07 1.59 -9.39
CA PHE A 136 -15.79 2.98 -9.79
C PHE A 136 -16.71 3.37 -10.96
N THR A 137 -17.26 4.58 -10.90
CA THR A 137 -18.12 5.12 -11.98
C THR A 137 -17.64 6.49 -12.41
N LEU A 138 -17.42 6.65 -13.72
CA LEU A 138 -17.07 7.93 -14.35
C LEU A 138 -17.86 8.06 -15.65
N LYS A 139 -18.87 8.95 -15.69
CA LYS A 139 -19.82 9.05 -16.82
C LYS A 139 -20.48 7.68 -17.04
N ASP A 140 -20.31 7.09 -18.20
CA ASP A 140 -20.82 5.76 -18.58
C ASP A 140 -19.79 4.60 -18.41
N LEU A 141 -18.56 4.94 -17.95
CA LEU A 141 -17.54 3.95 -17.60
C LEU A 141 -17.79 3.44 -16.17
N VAL A 142 -17.85 2.11 -16.02
CA VAL A 142 -17.94 1.44 -14.72
C VAL A 142 -16.83 0.39 -14.63
N ILE A 143 -16.06 0.42 -13.53
CA ILE A 143 -15.00 -0.55 -13.23
C ILE A 143 -15.38 -1.28 -11.94
N ASP A 144 -15.74 -2.56 -12.03
CA ASP A 144 -15.96 -3.45 -10.89
C ASP A 144 -14.65 -4.10 -10.51
N TYR A 145 -14.08 -3.69 -9.37
CA TYR A 145 -12.78 -4.18 -8.91
C TYR A 145 -12.83 -5.61 -8.40
N ASP A 146 -13.93 -6.01 -7.77
CA ASP A 146 -14.09 -7.33 -7.17
C ASP A 146 -14.29 -8.41 -8.26
N ARG A 147 -15.12 -8.09 -9.26
CA ARG A 147 -15.35 -8.97 -10.41
C ARG A 147 -14.30 -8.82 -11.50
N ARG A 148 -13.41 -7.81 -11.40
CA ARG A 148 -12.42 -7.46 -12.41
C ARG A 148 -13.03 -7.23 -13.80
N GLN A 149 -14.15 -6.54 -13.83
CA GLN A 149 -14.94 -6.26 -15.03
C GLN A 149 -14.98 -4.75 -15.32
N VAL A 150 -15.03 -4.43 -16.61
CA VAL A 150 -15.16 -3.06 -17.10
C VAL A 150 -16.41 -2.99 -17.97
N PHE A 151 -17.20 -1.94 -17.78
CA PHE A 151 -18.40 -1.69 -18.58
C PHE A 151 -18.35 -0.26 -19.13
N VAL A 152 -18.88 -0.07 -20.33
CA VAL A 152 -19.14 1.24 -20.94
C VAL A 152 -20.58 1.21 -21.47
N ASP A 153 -21.38 2.18 -21.08
CA ASP A 153 -22.81 2.23 -21.44
C ASP A 153 -23.55 0.92 -21.10
N GLY A 154 -23.24 0.34 -19.92
CA GLY A 154 -23.81 -0.92 -19.45
C GLY A 154 -23.35 -2.19 -20.18
N LYS A 155 -22.48 -2.06 -21.20
CA LYS A 155 -21.94 -3.19 -21.97
C LYS A 155 -20.56 -3.60 -21.45
N THR A 156 -20.34 -4.90 -21.29
CA THR A 156 -19.04 -5.43 -20.86
C THR A 156 -17.95 -5.13 -21.90
N VAL A 157 -16.84 -4.59 -21.44
CA VAL A 157 -15.63 -4.33 -22.25
C VAL A 157 -14.56 -5.34 -21.88
N HIS A 158 -14.12 -6.15 -22.84
CA HIS A 158 -13.07 -7.13 -22.63
C HIS A 158 -11.68 -6.48 -22.60
N VAL A 159 -11.11 -6.34 -21.41
CA VAL A 159 -9.75 -5.85 -21.18
C VAL A 159 -8.82 -6.98 -20.77
N THR A 160 -7.55 -6.87 -21.14
CA THR A 160 -6.51 -7.79 -20.64
C THR A 160 -6.21 -7.52 -19.17
N GLN A 161 -5.51 -8.45 -18.51
CA GLN A 161 -5.06 -8.29 -17.12
C GLN A 161 -4.27 -6.99 -16.91
N THR A 162 -3.35 -6.68 -17.83
CA THR A 162 -2.51 -5.47 -17.78
C THR A 162 -3.35 -4.20 -17.96
N GLU A 163 -4.26 -4.19 -18.93
CA GLU A 163 -5.17 -3.07 -19.18
C GLU A 163 -6.09 -2.83 -17.97
N PHE A 164 -6.62 -3.90 -17.37
CA PHE A 164 -7.42 -3.80 -16.13
C PHE A 164 -6.61 -3.22 -14.98
N ASN A 165 -5.37 -3.67 -14.78
CA ASN A 165 -4.50 -3.15 -13.73
C ASN A 165 -4.20 -1.65 -13.93
N ILE A 166 -3.94 -1.21 -15.17
CA ILE A 166 -3.74 0.21 -15.49
C ILE A 166 -5.00 1.02 -15.19
N LEU A 167 -6.18 0.56 -15.65
CA LEU A 167 -7.45 1.22 -15.38
C LEU A 167 -7.74 1.32 -13.89
N SER A 168 -7.55 0.22 -13.14
CA SER A 168 -7.74 0.18 -11.70
C SER A 168 -6.78 1.12 -10.96
N PHE A 169 -5.53 1.23 -11.42
CA PHE A 169 -4.56 2.15 -10.83
C PHE A 169 -4.95 3.61 -11.08
N LEU A 170 -5.32 3.96 -12.32
CA LEU A 170 -5.71 5.33 -12.67
C LEU A 170 -7.03 5.74 -12.00
N SER A 171 -8.02 4.84 -11.93
CA SER A 171 -9.33 5.12 -11.32
C SER A 171 -9.28 5.27 -9.79
N ARG A 172 -8.29 4.65 -9.15
CA ARG A 172 -8.02 4.88 -7.71
C ARG A 172 -7.27 6.18 -7.43
N ASN A 173 -6.77 6.86 -8.47
CA ASN A 173 -6.01 8.10 -8.40
C ASN A 173 -6.62 9.18 -9.31
N THR A 174 -7.96 9.26 -9.37
CA THR A 174 -8.69 10.25 -10.16
C THR A 174 -8.24 11.68 -9.86
N GLY A 175 -8.27 12.54 -10.86
CA GLY A 175 -7.85 13.94 -10.75
C GLY A 175 -6.34 14.15 -10.61
N LYS A 176 -5.56 13.10 -10.31
CA LYS A 176 -4.09 13.20 -10.13
C LYS A 176 -3.35 12.77 -11.40
N VAL A 177 -2.29 13.52 -11.74
CA VAL A 177 -1.39 13.14 -12.82
C VAL A 177 -0.47 12.02 -12.31
N MET A 178 -0.61 10.83 -12.89
CA MET A 178 0.25 9.69 -12.61
C MET A 178 1.38 9.65 -13.65
N THR A 179 2.62 9.78 -13.20
CA THR A 179 3.78 9.81 -14.09
C THR A 179 4.00 8.47 -14.78
N TYR A 180 4.67 8.48 -15.94
CA TYR A 180 5.04 7.23 -16.64
C TYR A 180 5.79 6.28 -15.69
N CYS A 181 6.76 6.80 -14.94
CA CYS A 181 7.57 6.03 -13.98
C CYS A 181 6.67 5.38 -12.92
N THR A 182 5.76 6.13 -12.30
CA THR A 182 4.86 5.63 -11.27
C THR A 182 3.94 4.53 -11.81
N ILE A 183 3.36 4.72 -12.99
CA ILE A 183 2.49 3.70 -13.60
C ILE A 183 3.29 2.44 -13.92
N ILE A 184 4.46 2.59 -14.56
CA ILE A 184 5.30 1.48 -15.00
C ILE A 184 5.76 0.66 -13.79
N ASN A 185 6.29 1.31 -12.74
CA ASN A 185 6.75 0.63 -11.55
C ASN A 185 5.61 -0.10 -10.82
N THR A 186 4.41 0.50 -10.76
CA THR A 186 3.25 -0.14 -10.13
C THR A 186 2.77 -1.36 -10.92
N ILE A 187 2.78 -1.32 -12.26
CA ILE A 187 2.19 -2.37 -13.09
C ILE A 187 3.20 -3.49 -13.42
N TRP A 188 4.48 -3.16 -13.62
CA TRP A 188 5.51 -4.12 -14.05
C TRP A 188 6.69 -4.25 -13.09
N GLY A 189 6.79 -3.41 -12.04
CA GLY A 189 7.81 -3.49 -10.99
C GLY A 189 9.12 -2.77 -11.31
N THR A 190 9.54 -2.70 -12.57
CA THR A 190 10.78 -2.04 -13.00
C THR A 190 10.60 -1.30 -14.31
N MET A 191 11.33 -0.20 -14.47
CA MET A 191 11.35 0.58 -15.71
C MET A 191 12.57 0.19 -16.54
N ASP A 192 12.35 -0.23 -17.78
CA ASP A 192 13.37 -0.54 -18.79
C ASP A 192 13.21 0.37 -20.04
N GLU A 193 14.15 0.27 -21.00
CA GLU A 193 14.16 1.10 -22.22
C GLU A 193 12.89 1.01 -23.08
N GLY A 194 12.08 -0.04 -22.94
CA GLY A 194 10.85 -0.26 -23.71
C GLY A 194 9.57 0.08 -22.96
N SER A 195 9.65 0.30 -21.65
CA SER A 195 8.49 0.36 -20.75
C SER A 195 7.53 1.49 -21.08
N ILE A 196 8.03 2.68 -21.46
CA ILE A 196 7.17 3.81 -21.85
C ILE A 196 6.37 3.47 -23.10
N LYS A 197 7.01 2.90 -24.11
CA LYS A 197 6.34 2.48 -25.35
C LYS A 197 5.30 1.40 -25.10
N LYS A 198 5.63 0.42 -24.24
CA LYS A 198 4.71 -0.63 -23.79
C LYS A 198 3.48 -0.04 -23.08
N LEU A 199 3.65 0.95 -22.21
CA LEU A 199 2.55 1.65 -21.57
C LEU A 199 1.70 2.41 -22.60
N GLN A 200 2.32 3.14 -23.51
CA GLN A 200 1.61 3.89 -24.57
C GLN A 200 0.75 2.99 -25.46
N VAL A 201 1.26 1.80 -25.82
CA VAL A 201 0.49 0.79 -26.58
C VAL A 201 -0.72 0.30 -25.78
N ASN A 202 -0.54 -0.02 -24.50
CA ASN A 202 -1.66 -0.42 -23.64
C ASN A 202 -2.69 0.70 -23.50
N MET A 203 -2.26 1.96 -23.34
CA MET A 203 -3.17 3.11 -23.26
C MET A 203 -3.96 3.33 -24.56
N ALA A 204 -3.33 3.15 -25.72
CA ALA A 204 -4.02 3.22 -27.03
C ALA A 204 -5.09 2.10 -27.13
N ASN A 205 -4.76 0.87 -26.72
CA ASN A 205 -5.70 -0.25 -26.70
C ASN A 205 -6.86 -0.01 -25.74
N ILE A 206 -6.58 0.47 -24.52
CA ILE A 206 -7.61 0.83 -23.53
C ILE A 206 -8.58 1.84 -24.14
N ARG A 207 -8.09 2.97 -24.68
CA ARG A 207 -8.94 4.00 -25.28
C ARG A 207 -9.83 3.45 -26.39
N LYS A 208 -9.24 2.64 -27.29
CA LYS A 208 -9.98 1.98 -28.37
C LYS A 208 -11.11 1.09 -27.83
N LYS A 209 -10.82 0.28 -26.78
CA LYS A 209 -11.82 -0.61 -26.15
C LYS A 209 -12.91 0.14 -25.40
N LEU A 210 -12.58 1.28 -24.80
CA LEU A 210 -13.55 2.18 -24.16
C LEU A 210 -14.35 3.04 -25.16
N GLY A 211 -14.15 2.86 -26.47
CA GLY A 211 -14.88 3.57 -27.50
C GLY A 211 -14.48 5.04 -27.69
N CYS A 212 -13.30 5.44 -27.18
CA CYS A 212 -12.80 6.81 -27.35
C CYS A 212 -12.28 7.03 -28.80
N LYS A 213 -12.62 8.17 -29.39
CA LYS A 213 -12.07 8.58 -30.66
C LYS A 213 -10.59 9.02 -30.50
N PRO A 214 -9.77 8.97 -31.58
CA PRO A 214 -8.41 9.50 -31.52
C PRO A 214 -8.40 10.96 -31.06
N GLY A 215 -7.59 11.27 -30.04
CA GLY A 215 -7.51 12.62 -29.45
C GLY A 215 -8.60 12.96 -28.43
N GLU A 216 -9.59 12.09 -28.22
CA GLU A 216 -10.66 12.32 -27.26
C GLU A 216 -10.19 12.00 -25.82
N ASN A 217 -10.39 12.97 -24.91
CA ASN A 217 -10.07 12.85 -23.50
C ASN A 217 -11.33 12.54 -22.65
N ARG A 218 -12.10 11.53 -23.07
CA ARG A 218 -13.40 11.22 -22.46
C ARG A 218 -13.28 10.76 -21.00
N TYR A 219 -12.26 9.94 -20.70
CA TYR A 219 -12.03 9.36 -19.37
C TYR A 219 -10.60 9.61 -18.89
N ILE A 220 -9.61 9.56 -19.80
CA ILE A 220 -8.19 9.64 -19.48
C ILE A 220 -7.53 10.72 -20.34
N ILE A 221 -6.86 11.65 -19.67
CA ILE A 221 -6.06 12.70 -20.30
C ILE A 221 -4.61 12.24 -20.44
N ASN A 222 -3.97 12.57 -21.55
CA ASN A 222 -2.54 12.42 -21.73
C ASN A 222 -1.85 13.72 -21.34
N GLU A 223 -1.13 13.72 -20.24
CA GLU A 223 -0.28 14.83 -19.82
C GLU A 223 1.07 14.66 -20.52
N LEU A 224 1.22 15.37 -21.65
CA LEU A 224 2.34 15.20 -22.57
C LEU A 224 3.70 15.29 -21.88
N GLY A 225 4.55 14.29 -22.07
CA GLY A 225 5.88 14.21 -21.46
C GLY A 225 5.88 13.80 -19.99
N VAL A 226 4.72 13.74 -19.32
CA VAL A 226 4.61 13.47 -17.87
C VAL A 226 3.97 12.12 -17.59
N GLY A 227 2.76 11.87 -18.11
CA GLY A 227 2.01 10.66 -17.77
C GLY A 227 0.55 10.71 -18.18
N TYR A 228 -0.31 10.09 -17.36
CA TYR A 228 -1.75 10.03 -17.60
C TYR A 228 -2.54 10.44 -16.36
N ARG A 229 -3.69 11.06 -16.57
CA ARG A 229 -4.65 11.42 -15.52
C ARG A 229 -6.03 10.90 -15.89
N MET A 230 -6.68 10.17 -15.00
CA MET A 230 -8.09 9.86 -15.14
C MET A 230 -8.90 11.06 -14.63
N LEU A 231 -9.96 11.42 -15.34
CA LEU A 231 -10.85 12.50 -14.95
C LEU A 231 -11.49 12.20 -13.59
N ASP A 232 -11.77 13.25 -12.82
CA ASP A 232 -12.53 13.12 -11.59
C ASP A 232 -14.03 12.94 -11.95
N PRO A 233 -14.78 12.11 -11.20
CA PRO A 233 -16.23 11.99 -11.39
C PRO A 233 -16.99 13.33 -11.25
N GLU A 234 -16.40 14.32 -10.58
CA GLU A 234 -16.97 15.66 -10.41
C GLU A 234 -16.58 16.65 -11.55
N GLU A 235 -15.65 16.27 -12.46
CA GLU A 235 -15.31 17.00 -13.71
C GLU A 235 -16.24 16.55 -14.86
#